data_5e2865ab83e3d6f7725d4c753fa0dda6
#
_entry.id   5e2865ab83e3d6f7725d4c753fa0dda6
#
_cell.length_a   1.000
_cell.length_b   1.000
_cell.length_c   1.000
_cell.angle_alpha   90.00
_cell.angle_beta   90.00
_cell.angle_gamma   90.00
#
_symmetry.space_group_name_H-M   'P 1'
#
loop_
_entity.id
_entity.type
_entity.pdbx_description
1 polymer ?
#
loop_
_entity_poly.entity_id
_entity_poly.type
_entity_poly.pdbx_seq_one_letter_code
_entity_poly.pdbx_strand_id
1 'polypeptide(L)'
;MPRVLIVDDENSMRMLAARAIAMDGHEIVTAADGAEALEILGSEQGAFDLLLTDIQMPVMDGIALALAAARDFPRTTILLMTGFADQRERASNLSAIAHDVITKPFSVADVRTAVADALAAGKST
;
A
#
# COMPACT_ATOMS: atom_id res chain seq x y z
N MET A 1 6.94 0.96 16.54
CA MET A 1 7.50 0.83 15.18
C MET A 1 6.40 0.41 14.22
N PRO A 2 6.04 1.29 13.26
CA PRO A 2 4.98 0.95 12.31
C PRO A 2 5.34 -0.25 11.44
N ARG A 3 4.33 -1.05 11.11
CA ARG A 3 4.45 -2.19 10.21
C ARG A 3 3.78 -1.85 8.88
N VAL A 4 4.49 -2.08 7.80
CA VAL A 4 4.03 -1.75 6.45
C VAL A 4 4.02 -3.01 5.59
N LEU A 5 2.89 -3.27 4.94
CA LEU A 5 2.77 -4.34 3.95
C LEU A 5 2.87 -3.71 2.56
N ILE A 6 3.87 -4.14 1.79
CA ILE A 6 4.13 -3.64 0.45
C ILE A 6 3.75 -4.71 -0.57
N VAL A 7 2.87 -4.35 -1.51
CA VAL A 7 2.35 -5.30 -2.50
C VAL A 7 2.59 -4.76 -3.91
N ASP A 8 3.38 -5.49 -4.69
CA ASP A 8 3.65 -5.17 -6.08
C ASP A 8 4.12 -6.45 -6.77
N ASP A 9 3.60 -6.74 -7.95
CA ASP A 9 4.00 -7.92 -8.72
C ASP A 9 5.34 -7.71 -9.42
N GLU A 10 5.79 -6.48 -9.55
CA GLU A 10 7.07 -6.16 -10.15
C GLU A 10 8.16 -6.11 -9.08
N ASN A 11 9.13 -7.02 -9.19
CA ASN A 11 10.18 -7.22 -8.19
C ASN A 11 10.99 -5.95 -7.92
N SER A 12 11.39 -5.24 -8.99
CA SER A 12 12.22 -4.05 -8.84
C SER A 12 11.49 -2.92 -8.10
N MET A 13 10.21 -2.73 -8.38
CA MET A 13 9.42 -1.68 -7.72
C MET A 13 9.13 -2.05 -6.27
N ARG A 14 8.85 -3.33 -6.00
CA ARG A 14 8.65 -3.81 -4.64
C ARG A 14 9.90 -3.60 -3.79
N MET A 15 11.07 -3.89 -4.35
CA MET A 15 12.34 -3.70 -3.65
C MET A 15 12.68 -2.23 -3.45
N LEU A 16 12.39 -1.38 -4.42
CA LEU A 16 12.61 0.06 -4.29
C LEU A 16 11.77 0.64 -3.15
N ALA A 17 10.49 0.28 -3.11
CA ALA A 17 9.60 0.74 -2.05
C ALA A 17 10.06 0.22 -0.68
N ALA A 18 10.45 -1.05 -0.61
CA ALA A 18 10.93 -1.66 0.62
C ALA A 18 12.17 -0.94 1.17
N ARG A 19 13.13 -0.63 0.31
CA ARG A 19 14.34 0.10 0.71
C ARG A 19 14.02 1.50 1.21
N ALA A 20 13.15 2.20 0.49
CA ALA A 20 12.76 3.56 0.86
C ALA A 20 12.11 3.59 2.24
N ILE A 21 11.20 2.68 2.49
CA ILE A 21 10.45 2.63 3.75
C ILE A 21 11.35 2.15 4.90
N ALA A 22 12.26 1.21 4.62
CA ALA A 22 13.21 0.73 5.63
C ALA A 22 14.14 1.85 6.13
N MET A 23 14.42 2.84 5.31
CA MET A 23 15.27 3.98 5.71
C MET A 23 14.70 4.74 6.92
N ASP A 24 13.39 4.69 7.11
CA ASP A 24 12.73 5.38 8.22
C ASP A 24 12.47 4.47 9.41
N GLY A 25 13.04 3.26 9.41
CA GLY A 25 12.99 2.34 10.53
C GLY A 25 11.73 1.53 10.68
N HIS A 26 10.86 1.52 9.67
CA HIS A 26 9.61 0.76 9.71
C HIS A 26 9.86 -0.73 9.50
N GLU A 27 9.03 -1.56 10.11
CA GLU A 27 9.02 -3.00 9.87
C GLU A 27 8.28 -3.28 8.57
N ILE A 28 8.87 -4.10 7.69
CA ILE A 28 8.36 -4.31 6.34
C ILE A 28 8.05 -5.78 6.10
N VAL A 29 6.89 -6.04 5.52
CA VAL A 29 6.52 -7.33 4.95
C VAL A 29 6.13 -7.08 3.50
N THR A 30 6.49 -7.99 2.60
CA THR A 30 6.20 -7.82 1.18
C THR A 30 5.34 -8.96 0.64
N ALA A 31 4.55 -8.66 -0.39
CA ALA A 31 3.75 -9.64 -1.10
C ALA A 31 3.83 -9.36 -2.60
N ALA A 32 3.73 -10.41 -3.40
CA ALA A 32 3.87 -10.30 -4.85
C ALA A 32 2.53 -10.11 -5.58
N ASP A 33 1.41 -10.33 -4.90
CA ASP A 33 0.09 -10.14 -5.48
C ASP A 33 -0.95 -9.91 -4.38
N GLY A 34 -2.18 -9.58 -4.81
CA GLY A 34 -3.25 -9.25 -3.87
C GLY A 34 -3.73 -10.43 -3.05
N ALA A 35 -3.71 -11.64 -3.62
CA ALA A 35 -4.15 -12.82 -2.90
C ALA A 35 -3.17 -13.16 -1.76
N GLU A 36 -1.88 -13.10 -2.02
CA GLU A 36 -0.84 -13.27 -1.00
C GLU A 36 -0.97 -12.21 0.09
N ALA A 37 -1.22 -10.96 -0.30
CA ALA A 37 -1.39 -9.86 0.65
C ALA A 37 -2.58 -10.09 1.58
N LEU A 38 -3.71 -10.53 1.05
CA LEU A 38 -4.89 -10.83 1.88
C LEU A 38 -4.61 -11.96 2.86
N GLU A 39 -3.89 -12.98 2.42
CA GLU A 39 -3.50 -14.09 3.27
C GLU A 39 -2.62 -13.61 4.42
N ILE A 40 -1.66 -12.74 4.13
CA ILE A 40 -0.80 -12.14 5.15
C ILE A 40 -1.61 -11.29 6.13
N LEU A 41 -2.49 -10.43 5.61
CA LEU A 41 -3.35 -9.60 6.46
C LEU A 41 -4.20 -10.44 7.40
N GLY A 42 -4.76 -11.53 6.88
CA GLY A 42 -5.58 -12.44 7.68
C GLY A 42 -4.80 -13.17 8.75
N SER A 43 -3.64 -13.72 8.40
CA SER A 43 -2.81 -14.48 9.34
C SER A 43 -2.21 -13.60 10.44
N GLU A 44 -1.97 -12.33 10.15
CA GLU A 44 -1.44 -11.35 11.10
C GLU A 44 -2.57 -10.56 11.77
N GLN A 45 -3.80 -10.91 11.51
CA GLN A 45 -5.01 -10.28 12.08
C GLN A 45 -5.05 -8.77 11.82
N GLY A 46 -4.58 -8.35 10.64
CA GLY A 46 -4.58 -6.94 10.27
C GLY A 46 -3.63 -6.07 11.09
N ALA A 47 -2.58 -6.65 11.65
CA ALA A 47 -1.62 -5.93 12.50
C ALA A 47 -0.62 -5.10 11.68
N PHE A 48 -1.12 -4.42 10.64
CA PHE A 48 -0.33 -3.51 9.81
C PHE A 48 -0.87 -2.10 9.94
N ASP A 49 0.04 -1.15 10.04
CA ASP A 49 -0.32 0.27 10.11
C ASP A 49 -0.60 0.83 8.72
N LEU A 50 0.04 0.27 7.69
CA LEU A 50 -0.08 0.75 6.32
C LEU A 50 -0.05 -0.41 5.34
N LEU A 51 -0.92 -0.34 4.33
CA LEU A 51 -0.91 -1.19 3.15
C LEU A 51 -0.55 -0.30 1.96
N LEU A 52 0.60 -0.56 1.33
CA LEU A 52 1.04 0.11 0.11
C LEU A 52 0.93 -0.89 -1.02
N THR A 53 0.02 -0.67 -1.96
CA THR A 53 -0.22 -1.63 -3.04
C THR A 53 -0.30 -1.00 -4.42
N ASP A 54 0.30 -1.68 -5.41
CA ASP A 54 0.09 -1.37 -6.80
C ASP A 54 -1.36 -1.69 -7.18
N ILE A 55 -1.91 -0.95 -8.13
CA ILE A 55 -3.27 -1.17 -8.61
C ILE A 55 -3.31 -2.33 -9.59
N GLN A 56 -2.42 -2.34 -10.57
CA GLN A 56 -2.44 -3.36 -11.61
C GLN A 56 -1.59 -4.57 -11.25
N MET A 57 -2.24 -5.66 -10.86
CA MET A 57 -1.58 -6.91 -10.50
C MET A 57 -2.39 -8.09 -11.02
N PRO A 58 -1.73 -9.24 -11.30
CA PRO A 58 -2.45 -10.45 -11.69
C PRO A 58 -3.25 -11.02 -10.51
N VAL A 59 -4.23 -11.86 -10.80
CA VAL A 59 -5.08 -12.59 -9.86
C VAL A 59 -6.05 -11.66 -9.13
N MET A 60 -5.55 -10.75 -8.31
CA MET A 60 -6.35 -9.78 -7.59
C MET A 60 -5.67 -8.41 -7.68
N ASP A 61 -6.30 -7.43 -8.29
CA ASP A 61 -5.71 -6.10 -8.41
C ASP A 61 -5.76 -5.33 -7.09
N GLY A 62 -5.01 -4.21 -7.05
CA GLY A 62 -4.88 -3.42 -5.84
C GLY A 62 -6.16 -2.75 -5.39
N ILE A 63 -7.10 -2.51 -6.29
CA ILE A 63 -8.40 -1.94 -5.93
C ILE A 63 -9.24 -2.96 -5.18
N ALA A 64 -9.28 -4.20 -5.68
CA ALA A 64 -9.98 -5.28 -4.99
C ALA A 64 -9.34 -5.55 -3.62
N LEU A 65 -8.02 -5.54 -3.55
CA LEU A 65 -7.29 -5.69 -2.29
C LEU A 65 -7.62 -4.56 -1.32
N ALA A 66 -7.62 -3.31 -1.80
CA ALA A 66 -7.91 -2.15 -0.95
C ALA A 66 -9.34 -2.20 -0.40
N LEU A 67 -10.30 -2.61 -1.22
CA LEU A 67 -11.69 -2.74 -0.78
C LEU A 67 -11.83 -3.82 0.30
N ALA A 68 -11.18 -4.97 0.11
CA ALA A 68 -11.19 -6.03 1.10
C ALA A 68 -10.52 -5.61 2.40
N ALA A 69 -9.39 -4.91 2.31
CA ALA A 69 -8.67 -4.44 3.48
C ALA A 69 -9.48 -3.39 4.26
N ALA A 70 -10.13 -2.48 3.55
CA ALA A 70 -10.97 -1.46 4.19
C ALA A 70 -12.14 -2.08 4.94
N ARG A 71 -12.72 -3.15 4.37
CA ARG A 71 -13.84 -3.85 4.99
C ARG A 71 -13.41 -4.67 6.22
N ASP A 72 -12.32 -5.43 6.09
CA ASP A 72 -11.95 -6.43 7.09
C ASP A 72 -10.87 -5.95 8.07
N PHE A 73 -10.06 -4.94 7.66
CA PHE A 73 -8.95 -4.43 8.46
C PHE A 73 -8.97 -2.89 8.47
N PRO A 74 -10.03 -2.29 9.05
CA PRO A 74 -10.24 -0.85 8.93
C PRO A 74 -9.19 0.03 9.61
N ARG A 75 -8.35 -0.54 10.46
CA ARG A 75 -7.27 0.22 11.12
C ARG A 75 -6.04 0.39 10.24
N THR A 76 -5.94 -0.39 9.17
CA THR A 76 -4.81 -0.30 8.24
C THR A 76 -5.06 0.86 7.28
N THR A 77 -4.15 1.82 7.25
CA THR A 77 -4.22 2.93 6.30
C THR A 77 -3.79 2.41 4.92
N ILE A 78 -4.49 2.84 3.88
CA ILE A 78 -4.26 2.34 2.51
C ILE A 78 -3.64 3.43 1.65
N LEU A 79 -2.56 3.07 0.96
CA LEU A 79 -1.87 3.93 0.01
C LEU A 79 -1.73 3.17 -1.31
N LEU A 80 -2.19 3.76 -2.41
CA LEU A 80 -2.18 3.11 -3.71
C LEU A 80 -1.06 3.63 -4.60
N MET A 81 -0.54 2.77 -5.48
CA MET A 81 0.44 3.13 -6.51
C MET A 81 -0.16 2.89 -7.88
N THR A 82 0.01 3.82 -8.81
CA THR A 82 -0.50 3.68 -10.17
C THR A 82 0.50 4.18 -11.20
N GLY A 83 0.57 3.51 -12.35
CA GLY A 83 1.43 3.91 -13.46
C GLY A 83 0.67 4.52 -14.64
N PHE A 84 -0.65 4.47 -14.62
CA PHE A 84 -1.47 4.85 -15.76
C PHE A 84 -2.58 5.83 -15.37
N ALA A 85 -2.91 6.74 -16.27
CA ALA A 85 -3.90 7.78 -16.01
C ALA A 85 -5.29 7.23 -15.72
N ASP A 86 -5.71 6.18 -16.43
CA ASP A 86 -7.02 5.56 -16.23
C ASP A 86 -7.10 4.86 -14.87
N GLN A 87 -6.03 4.25 -14.42
CA GLN A 87 -5.97 3.66 -13.09
C GLN A 87 -6.04 4.73 -12.00
N ARG A 88 -5.40 5.88 -12.25
CA ARG A 88 -5.45 7.00 -11.32
C ARG A 88 -6.87 7.51 -11.15
N GLU A 89 -7.63 7.57 -12.25
CA GLU A 89 -9.05 7.95 -12.21
C GLU A 89 -9.87 6.94 -11.41
N ARG A 90 -9.64 5.64 -11.62
CA ARG A 90 -10.29 4.60 -10.82
C ARG A 90 -9.94 4.74 -9.34
N ALA A 91 -8.66 5.02 -9.04
CA ALA A 91 -8.19 5.17 -7.67
C ALA A 91 -8.79 6.40 -6.98
N SER A 92 -9.02 7.48 -7.71
CA SER A 92 -9.60 8.70 -7.12
C SER A 92 -11.00 8.47 -6.59
N ASN A 93 -11.74 7.50 -7.14
CA ASN A 93 -13.06 7.12 -6.64
C ASN A 93 -13.00 6.37 -5.32
N LEU A 94 -11.80 6.01 -4.86
CA LEU A 94 -11.58 5.28 -3.61
C LEU A 94 -11.08 6.19 -2.48
N SER A 95 -11.24 7.50 -2.62
CA SER A 95 -10.74 8.46 -1.64
C SER A 95 -11.34 8.26 -0.24
N ALA A 96 -12.48 7.58 -0.15
CA ALA A 96 -13.09 7.25 1.14
C ALA A 96 -12.33 6.15 1.89
N ILE A 97 -11.56 5.31 1.20
CA ILE A 97 -10.85 4.19 1.81
C ILE A 97 -9.33 4.27 1.68
N ALA A 98 -8.82 4.94 0.66
CA ALA A 98 -7.38 5.11 0.45
C ALA A 98 -6.96 6.52 0.86
N HIS A 99 -5.86 6.61 1.59
CA HIS A 99 -5.33 7.91 2.04
C HIS A 99 -4.88 8.75 0.84
N ASP A 100 -4.15 8.12 -0.10
CA ASP A 100 -3.61 8.84 -1.25
C ASP A 100 -3.21 7.85 -2.34
N VAL A 101 -2.78 8.39 -3.48
CA VAL A 101 -2.30 7.63 -4.63
C VAL A 101 -0.94 8.19 -5.05
N ILE A 102 0.07 7.31 -5.13
CA ILE A 102 1.39 7.67 -5.65
C ILE A 102 1.47 7.29 -7.12
N THR A 103 1.95 8.19 -7.96
CA THR A 103 2.10 7.94 -9.39
C THR A 103 3.49 7.42 -9.70
N LYS A 104 3.61 6.31 -10.43
CA LYS A 104 4.87 5.79 -10.95
C LYS A 104 5.26 6.58 -12.21
N PRO A 105 6.53 6.79 -12.48
CA PRO A 105 7.67 6.44 -11.63
C PRO A 105 7.79 7.41 -10.44
N PHE A 106 8.22 6.88 -9.32
CA PHE A 106 8.43 7.69 -8.12
C PHE A 106 9.87 7.53 -7.61
N SER A 107 10.35 8.54 -6.89
CA SER A 107 11.66 8.50 -6.27
C SER A 107 11.56 7.90 -4.86
N VAL A 108 12.71 7.57 -4.27
CA VAL A 108 12.80 7.16 -2.88
C VAL A 108 12.18 8.24 -1.97
N ALA A 109 12.46 9.51 -2.25
CA ALA A 109 11.91 10.62 -1.46
C ALA A 109 10.39 10.70 -1.56
N ASP A 110 9.83 10.45 -2.75
CA ASP A 110 8.37 10.46 -2.94
C ASP A 110 7.68 9.40 -2.09
N VAL A 111 8.22 8.18 -2.08
CA VAL A 111 7.68 7.08 -1.30
C VAL A 111 7.77 7.38 0.19
N ARG A 112 8.92 7.84 0.66
CA ARG A 112 9.13 8.16 2.07
C ARG A 112 8.17 9.23 2.56
N THR A 113 7.99 10.29 1.77
CA THR A 113 7.07 11.38 2.10
C THR A 113 5.63 10.88 2.17
N ALA A 114 5.19 10.12 1.18
CA ALA A 114 3.83 9.62 1.12
C ALA A 114 3.53 8.67 2.28
N VAL A 115 4.47 7.80 2.62
CA VAL A 115 4.32 6.86 3.73
C VAL A 115 4.27 7.58 5.07
N ALA A 116 5.17 8.55 5.29
CA ALA A 116 5.18 9.33 6.52
C ALA A 116 3.85 10.08 6.71
N ASP A 117 3.34 10.66 5.63
CA ASP A 117 2.09 11.39 5.62
C ASP A 117 0.91 10.46 5.95
N ALA A 118 0.87 9.30 5.31
CA ALA A 118 -0.19 8.32 5.54
C ALA A 118 -0.18 7.79 6.98
N LEU A 119 1.00 7.49 7.52
CA LEU A 119 1.13 7.01 8.90
C LEU A 119 0.72 8.07 9.90
N ALA A 120 1.07 9.33 9.66
CA ALA A 120 0.68 10.44 10.52
C ALA A 120 -0.85 10.63 10.53
N ALA A 121 -1.48 10.52 9.37
CA ALA A 121 -2.94 10.62 9.26
C ALA A 121 -3.64 9.48 10.01
N GLY A 122 -3.11 8.25 9.92
CA GLY A 122 -3.64 7.10 10.63
C GLY A 122 -3.58 7.25 12.15
N LYS A 123 -2.55 7.91 12.66
CA LYS A 123 -2.36 8.14 14.10
C LYS A 123 -3.27 9.23 14.65
N SER A 124 -3.79 10.09 13.81
CA SER A 124 -4.62 11.22 14.25
C SER A 124 -6.06 10.81 14.57
N THR A 125 -6.41 9.58 14.31
CA THR A 125 -7.72 9.04 14.65
C THR A 125 -7.63 8.22 15.92
#